data_6b38cc76d1377628b9eade8fe2e64918
#
_entry.id   6b38cc76d1377628b9eade8fe2e64918
#
_cell.length_a   1.000
_cell.length_b   1.000
_cell.length_c   1.000
_cell.angle_alpha   90.00
_cell.angle_beta   90.00
_cell.angle_gamma   90.00
#
_symmetry.space_group_name_H-M   'P 1'
#
loop_
_entity.id
_entity.type
_entity.pdbx_description
1 polymer ?
#
loop_
_entity_poly.entity_id
_entity_poly.type
_entity_poly.pdbx_seq_one_letter_code
_entity_poly.pdbx_strand_id
1 'polypeptide(L)'
;MATDSAEIGVYGGSGFYSLLDNSREIWVETPYGAPSDKIALGEIAGRKVAFLPRHGKDHRYPPQSINYLANAWAFKELGITRIIGPTACGSLQAHVKPGSMVVADQIVDRTTGRKDTFYDGPVTTHVSFADPYCLQMRPIAIDALKGLGIDTHETGTIVVIQGPRFSTRAESKWFSGLGWEVINMTNYPESYLARELEMCYVNISLITDYDVGLEGQGGIKPVSHAEVIEVFSSNNERVKQGIFKIIETLPKERTCSCGSALAGAR
;
A
#
# COMPACT_ATOMS: atom_id res chain seq x y z
N MET A 1 -22.70 -23.87 0.25
CA MET A 1 -22.54 -22.46 -0.15
C MET A 1 -21.07 -22.30 -0.51
N ALA A 2 -20.76 -21.71 -1.67
CA ALA A 2 -19.37 -21.42 -1.99
C ALA A 2 -18.85 -20.44 -0.93
N THR A 3 -17.78 -20.81 -0.22
CA THR A 3 -17.13 -19.93 0.74
C THR A 3 -16.59 -18.72 -0.01
N ASP A 4 -16.87 -17.52 0.50
CA ASP A 4 -16.33 -16.28 -0.03
C ASP A 4 -14.81 -16.37 -0.01
N SER A 5 -14.17 -16.23 -1.15
CA SER A 5 -12.71 -16.32 -1.27
C SER A 5 -12.20 -15.46 -2.42
N ALA A 6 -11.00 -14.93 -2.23
CA ALA A 6 -10.27 -14.23 -3.26
C ALA A 6 -8.79 -14.64 -3.22
N GLU A 7 -8.09 -14.49 -4.33
CA GLU A 7 -6.67 -14.79 -4.45
C GLU A 7 -5.80 -13.56 -4.19
N ILE A 8 -6.29 -12.41 -4.65
CA ILE A 8 -5.57 -11.13 -4.65
C ILE A 8 -6.38 -10.10 -3.88
N GLY A 9 -5.73 -9.42 -2.95
CA GLY A 9 -6.26 -8.27 -2.24
C GLY A 9 -5.73 -6.96 -2.83
N VAL A 10 -6.58 -5.96 -2.92
CA VAL A 10 -6.19 -4.60 -3.29
C VAL A 10 -6.70 -3.63 -2.22
N TYR A 11 -5.81 -2.86 -1.64
CA TYR A 11 -6.20 -1.76 -0.77
C TYR A 11 -6.50 -0.50 -1.57
N GLY A 12 -7.64 0.13 -1.31
CA GLY A 12 -7.94 1.47 -1.82
C GLY A 12 -7.38 2.55 -0.91
N GLY A 13 -6.73 3.55 -1.48
CA GLY A 13 -6.22 4.73 -0.77
C GLY A 13 -7.06 5.98 -1.01
N SER A 14 -6.52 7.15 -0.64
CA SER A 14 -7.14 8.46 -0.89
C SER A 14 -7.44 8.63 -2.38
N GLY A 15 -8.68 8.94 -2.72
CA GLY A 15 -9.11 9.09 -4.12
C GLY A 15 -9.34 7.78 -4.89
N PHE A 16 -9.11 6.61 -4.27
CA PHE A 16 -9.27 5.29 -4.89
C PHE A 16 -10.21 4.42 -4.04
N TYR A 17 -11.51 4.62 -4.20
CA TYR A 17 -12.54 4.00 -3.36
C TYR A 17 -13.31 2.87 -4.04
N SER A 18 -13.10 2.64 -5.34
CA SER A 18 -13.68 1.53 -6.09
C SER A 18 -12.71 1.03 -7.16
N LEU A 19 -12.68 -0.28 -7.36
CA LEU A 19 -11.84 -0.94 -8.36
C LEU A 19 -12.66 -1.85 -9.27
N LEU A 20 -13.66 -2.52 -8.70
CA LEU A 20 -14.37 -3.62 -9.33
C LEU A 20 -15.75 -3.17 -9.79
N ASP A 21 -16.06 -3.39 -11.06
CA ASP A 21 -17.41 -3.26 -11.59
C ASP A 21 -18.24 -4.51 -11.24
N ASN A 22 -19.54 -4.33 -10.96
CA ASN A 22 -20.46 -5.42 -10.60
C ASN A 22 -19.98 -6.30 -9.43
N SER A 23 -19.29 -5.69 -8.46
CA SER A 23 -18.79 -6.39 -7.29
C SER A 23 -19.90 -6.71 -6.28
N ARG A 24 -19.71 -7.81 -5.54
CA ARG A 24 -20.52 -8.15 -4.38
C ARG A 24 -19.80 -7.68 -3.10
N GLU A 25 -20.46 -6.88 -2.31
CA GLU A 25 -19.91 -6.43 -1.02
C GLU A 25 -20.24 -7.41 0.09
N ILE A 26 -19.24 -7.71 0.90
CA ILE A 26 -19.38 -8.56 2.09
C ILE A 26 -18.79 -7.86 3.32
N TRP A 27 -19.29 -8.21 4.48
CA TRP A 27 -18.69 -7.88 5.75
C TRP A 27 -17.91 -9.08 6.28
N VAL A 28 -16.69 -8.87 6.74
CA VAL A 28 -15.86 -9.93 7.33
C VAL A 28 -15.65 -9.63 8.80
N GLU A 29 -16.11 -10.52 9.66
CA GLU A 29 -15.85 -10.44 11.10
C GLU A 29 -14.40 -10.83 11.38
N THR A 30 -13.72 -10.10 12.27
CA THR A 30 -12.36 -10.40 12.67
C THR A 30 -12.18 -10.34 14.19
N PRO A 31 -11.22 -11.10 14.76
CA PRO A 31 -10.91 -11.02 16.19
C PRO A 31 -10.32 -9.68 16.62
N TYR A 32 -9.94 -8.84 15.66
CA TYR A 32 -9.36 -7.51 15.85
C TYR A 32 -10.39 -6.38 15.70
N GLY A 33 -11.69 -6.73 15.63
CA GLY A 33 -12.77 -5.79 15.39
C GLY A 33 -13.09 -5.63 13.91
N ALA A 34 -13.82 -4.56 13.60
CA ALA A 34 -14.29 -4.30 12.24
C ALA A 34 -13.16 -3.83 11.29
N PRO A 35 -13.09 -4.33 10.06
CA PRO A 35 -12.34 -3.72 8.98
C PRO A 35 -12.83 -2.29 8.67
N SER A 36 -12.06 -1.54 7.91
CA SER A 36 -12.40 -0.15 7.58
C SER A 36 -13.71 0.00 6.81
N ASP A 37 -14.10 -1.02 6.04
CA ASP A 37 -15.37 -1.05 5.30
C ASP A 37 -15.73 -2.48 4.88
N LYS A 38 -16.86 -2.63 4.18
CA LYS A 38 -17.19 -3.85 3.43
C LYS A 38 -16.13 -4.10 2.37
N ILE A 39 -15.86 -5.37 2.12
CA ILE A 39 -14.93 -5.82 1.10
C ILE A 39 -15.71 -6.12 -0.17
N ALA A 40 -15.35 -5.47 -1.27
CA ALA A 40 -15.90 -5.75 -2.58
C ALA A 40 -15.18 -6.95 -3.20
N LEU A 41 -15.94 -7.98 -3.59
CA LEU A 41 -15.44 -9.17 -4.27
C LEU A 41 -15.85 -9.12 -5.74
N GLY A 42 -14.92 -9.39 -6.62
CA GLY A 42 -15.13 -9.44 -8.07
C GLY A 42 -14.02 -10.20 -8.78
N GLU A 43 -13.92 -9.98 -10.07
CA GLU A 43 -12.96 -10.66 -10.92
C GLU A 43 -12.24 -9.68 -11.85
N ILE A 44 -10.94 -9.87 -11.99
CA ILE A 44 -10.09 -9.15 -12.95
C ILE A 44 -9.26 -10.19 -13.70
N ALA A 45 -9.31 -10.21 -15.02
CA ALA A 45 -8.56 -11.12 -15.88
C ALA A 45 -8.73 -12.62 -15.47
N GLY A 46 -9.94 -13.02 -15.09
CA GLY A 46 -10.26 -14.39 -14.66
C GLY A 46 -9.74 -14.76 -13.27
N ARG A 47 -9.34 -13.77 -12.46
CA ARG A 47 -8.83 -13.98 -11.11
C ARG A 47 -9.73 -13.31 -10.08
N LYS A 48 -10.01 -14.03 -8.99
CA LYS A 48 -10.83 -13.51 -7.89
C LYS A 48 -10.05 -12.44 -7.11
N VAL A 49 -10.63 -11.25 -7.00
CA VAL A 49 -10.03 -10.07 -6.38
C VAL A 49 -10.95 -9.56 -5.28
N ALA A 50 -10.35 -9.18 -4.16
CA ALA A 50 -11.00 -8.46 -3.08
C ALA A 50 -10.46 -7.03 -3.01
N PHE A 51 -11.34 -6.05 -2.90
CA PHE A 51 -10.99 -4.64 -2.74
C PHE A 51 -11.50 -4.10 -1.42
N LEU A 52 -10.63 -3.44 -0.65
CA LEU A 52 -10.97 -2.81 0.63
C LEU A 52 -10.47 -1.35 0.65
N PRO A 53 -11.37 -0.35 0.74
CA PRO A 53 -10.96 1.04 0.96
C PRO A 53 -10.40 1.19 2.38
N ARG A 54 -9.05 1.37 2.51
CA ARG A 54 -8.37 1.36 3.81
C ARG A 54 -8.82 2.48 4.76
N HIS A 55 -9.28 3.60 4.22
CA HIS A 55 -9.81 4.72 4.98
C HIS A 55 -11.34 4.67 5.19
N GLY A 56 -12.03 3.62 4.68
CA GLY A 56 -13.47 3.59 4.48
C GLY A 56 -13.88 4.40 3.24
N LYS A 57 -15.06 4.13 2.67
CA LYS A 57 -15.56 4.82 1.45
C LYS A 57 -15.63 6.33 1.58
N ASP A 58 -15.95 6.83 2.79
CA ASP A 58 -16.11 8.25 3.07
C ASP A 58 -14.83 8.90 3.62
N HIS A 59 -13.68 8.22 3.51
CA HIS A 59 -12.42 8.65 4.12
C HIS A 59 -12.54 8.99 5.62
N ARG A 60 -13.40 8.22 6.34
CA ARG A 60 -13.73 8.48 7.75
C ARG A 60 -12.62 8.15 8.73
N TYR A 61 -11.68 7.29 8.33
CA TYR A 61 -10.57 6.91 9.17
C TYR A 61 -9.29 7.64 8.74
N PRO A 62 -8.78 8.58 9.55
CA PRO A 62 -7.44 9.12 9.32
C PRO A 62 -6.38 8.02 9.51
N PRO A 63 -5.16 8.19 8.96
CA PRO A 63 -4.13 7.14 8.92
C PRO A 63 -3.85 6.43 10.23
N GLN A 64 -3.80 7.16 11.34
CA GLN A 64 -3.53 6.61 12.67
C GLN A 64 -4.71 5.87 13.30
N SER A 65 -5.92 6.02 12.74
CA SER A 65 -7.16 5.41 13.26
C SER A 65 -7.65 4.24 12.42
N ILE A 66 -6.96 3.90 11.34
CA ILE A 66 -7.26 2.72 10.53
C ILE A 66 -7.03 1.46 11.38
N ASN A 67 -7.98 0.54 11.36
CA ASN A 67 -7.80 -0.77 11.97
C ASN A 67 -7.01 -1.71 11.04
N TYR A 68 -5.69 -1.50 10.96
CA TYR A 68 -4.81 -2.28 10.09
C TYR A 68 -4.82 -3.78 10.38
N LEU A 69 -4.91 -4.16 11.67
CA LEU A 69 -5.01 -5.57 12.06
C LEU A 69 -6.27 -6.22 11.47
N ALA A 70 -7.43 -5.58 11.64
CA ALA A 70 -8.68 -6.12 11.10
C ALA A 70 -8.66 -6.15 9.56
N ASN A 71 -8.12 -5.14 8.91
CA ASN A 71 -8.01 -5.09 7.45
C ASN A 71 -7.16 -6.24 6.89
N ALA A 72 -5.97 -6.46 7.46
CA ALA A 72 -5.07 -7.53 7.04
C ALA A 72 -5.65 -8.91 7.37
N TRP A 73 -6.27 -9.07 8.55
CA TRP A 73 -6.90 -10.32 8.94
C TRP A 73 -8.08 -10.68 8.05
N ALA A 74 -8.93 -9.70 7.70
CA ALA A 74 -10.05 -9.92 6.79
C ALA A 74 -9.60 -10.44 5.42
N PHE A 75 -8.47 -9.96 4.91
CA PHE A 75 -7.86 -10.50 3.69
C PHE A 75 -7.38 -11.94 3.89
N LYS A 76 -6.80 -12.26 5.04
CA LYS A 76 -6.41 -13.63 5.37
C LYS A 76 -7.60 -14.59 5.41
N GLU A 77 -8.70 -14.20 6.06
CA GLU A 77 -9.94 -15.00 6.13
C GLU A 77 -10.51 -15.32 4.73
N LEU A 78 -10.36 -14.41 3.78
CA LEU A 78 -10.76 -14.62 2.39
C LEU A 78 -9.79 -15.51 1.59
N GLY A 79 -8.70 -15.98 2.20
CA GLY A 79 -7.69 -16.80 1.53
C GLY A 79 -6.74 -16.02 0.62
N ILE A 80 -6.69 -14.69 0.77
CA ILE A 80 -5.79 -13.84 -0.02
C ILE A 80 -4.35 -14.18 0.30
N THR A 81 -3.54 -14.31 -0.74
CA THR A 81 -2.12 -14.62 -0.63
C THR A 81 -1.22 -13.53 -1.21
N ARG A 82 -1.80 -12.58 -1.95
CA ARG A 82 -1.08 -11.48 -2.61
C ARG A 82 -1.84 -10.18 -2.44
N ILE A 83 -1.13 -9.13 -2.04
CA ILE A 83 -1.71 -7.80 -1.81
C ILE A 83 -1.02 -6.78 -2.71
N ILE A 84 -1.82 -5.95 -3.37
CA ILE A 84 -1.38 -4.74 -4.06
C ILE A 84 -1.87 -3.56 -3.23
N GLY A 85 -0.93 -2.73 -2.77
CA GLY A 85 -1.20 -1.56 -1.93
C GLY A 85 -0.84 -0.26 -2.63
N PRO A 86 -1.69 0.30 -3.52
CA PRO A 86 -1.46 1.62 -4.07
C PRO A 86 -1.59 2.69 -2.98
N THR A 87 -0.74 3.71 -3.05
CA THR A 87 -0.74 4.84 -2.11
C THR A 87 -0.49 6.16 -2.83
N ALA A 88 -1.15 7.22 -2.38
CA ALA A 88 -0.75 8.59 -2.70
C ALA A 88 0.47 8.95 -1.85
N CYS A 89 1.50 9.52 -2.45
CA CYS A 89 2.78 9.80 -1.80
C CYS A 89 3.33 11.17 -2.22
N GLY A 90 3.96 11.85 -1.28
CA GLY A 90 4.82 12.98 -1.56
C GLY A 90 6.21 12.53 -1.99
N SER A 91 6.84 13.28 -2.88
CA SER A 91 8.24 13.07 -3.26
C SER A 91 9.18 13.84 -2.32
N LEU A 92 10.25 13.18 -1.91
CA LEU A 92 11.36 13.75 -1.15
C LEU A 92 12.57 14.07 -2.03
N GLN A 93 12.51 13.74 -3.33
CA GLN A 93 13.63 13.91 -4.28
C GLN A 93 13.16 14.61 -5.56
N ALA A 94 13.89 15.58 -6.03
CA ALA A 94 13.53 16.39 -7.20
C ALA A 94 13.37 15.57 -8.50
N HIS A 95 14.08 14.43 -8.61
CA HIS A 95 14.01 13.55 -9.78
C HIS A 95 12.78 12.62 -9.77
N VAL A 96 12.13 12.43 -8.62
CA VAL A 96 10.91 11.64 -8.47
C VAL A 96 9.70 12.58 -8.61
N LYS A 97 9.20 12.73 -9.82
CA LYS A 97 8.25 13.79 -10.18
C LYS A 97 6.81 13.43 -9.89
N PRO A 98 5.93 14.41 -9.56
CA PRO A 98 4.50 14.20 -9.52
C PRO A 98 3.96 13.59 -10.84
N GLY A 99 3.06 12.61 -10.72
CA GLY A 99 2.54 11.82 -11.84
C GLY A 99 3.37 10.59 -12.19
N SER A 100 4.60 10.44 -11.66
CA SER A 100 5.36 9.18 -11.74
C SER A 100 4.88 8.16 -10.70
N MET A 101 5.27 6.91 -10.87
CA MET A 101 5.03 5.83 -9.91
C MET A 101 6.35 5.27 -9.38
N VAL A 102 6.39 4.96 -8.10
CA VAL A 102 7.52 4.28 -7.45
C VAL A 102 7.06 2.90 -6.97
N VAL A 103 7.76 1.85 -7.39
CA VAL A 103 7.59 0.51 -6.84
C VAL A 103 8.62 0.32 -5.73
N ALA A 104 8.21 0.64 -4.51
CA ALA A 104 9.11 0.69 -3.37
C ALA A 104 9.82 -0.63 -3.09
N ASP A 105 11.05 -0.56 -2.60
CA ASP A 105 11.84 -1.70 -2.15
C ASP A 105 12.21 -1.63 -0.67
N GLN A 106 12.16 -0.44 -0.06
CA GLN A 106 12.46 -0.24 1.36
C GLN A 106 11.43 0.65 2.07
N ILE A 107 11.38 0.51 3.39
CA ILE A 107 10.46 1.26 4.25
C ILE A 107 11.17 1.70 5.54
N VAL A 108 10.85 2.90 5.98
CA VAL A 108 11.25 3.43 7.28
C VAL A 108 10.01 3.84 8.05
N ASP A 109 9.80 3.24 9.22
CA ASP A 109 8.69 3.60 10.10
C ASP A 109 9.05 4.81 10.98
N ARG A 110 8.21 5.84 10.90
CA ARG A 110 8.20 7.02 11.78
C ARG A 110 6.84 7.23 12.43
N THR A 111 6.05 6.16 12.54
CA THR A 111 4.76 6.17 13.23
C THR A 111 4.95 5.96 14.74
N THR A 112 3.90 6.17 15.51
CA THR A 112 3.91 5.97 16.97
C THR A 112 2.57 5.41 17.43
N GLY A 113 2.63 4.44 18.38
CA GLY A 113 1.45 3.92 19.07
C GLY A 113 0.45 3.17 18.21
N ARG A 114 0.82 2.75 17.01
CA ARG A 114 -0.03 1.88 16.18
C ARG A 114 0.04 0.45 16.70
N LYS A 115 -1.08 -0.26 16.62
CA LYS A 115 -1.07 -1.72 16.75
C LYS A 115 -0.53 -2.30 15.45
N ASP A 116 0.64 -2.86 15.51
CA ASP A 116 1.43 -3.22 14.33
C ASP A 116 1.89 -4.68 14.29
N THR A 117 1.40 -5.53 15.21
CA THR A 117 1.73 -6.95 15.23
C THR A 117 0.53 -7.80 15.66
N PHE A 118 0.45 -9.04 15.14
CA PHE A 118 -0.44 -10.09 15.60
C PHE A 118 0.14 -10.90 16.77
N TYR A 119 1.40 -10.66 17.13
CA TYR A 119 2.18 -11.46 18.10
C TYR A 119 2.60 -10.64 19.32
N ASP A 120 1.62 -10.06 20.04
CA ASP A 120 1.83 -9.27 21.26
C ASP A 120 1.86 -10.11 22.55
N GLY A 121 2.05 -11.42 22.42
CA GLY A 121 2.19 -12.40 23.51
C GLY A 121 1.17 -13.54 23.43
N PRO A 122 1.30 -14.57 24.28
CA PRO A 122 2.42 -14.88 25.19
C PRO A 122 3.66 -15.45 24.46
N VAL A 123 3.57 -15.77 23.16
CA VAL A 123 4.67 -16.28 22.35
C VAL A 123 5.24 -15.17 21.50
N THR A 124 6.48 -14.77 21.80
CA THR A 124 7.20 -13.78 21.01
C THR A 124 7.56 -14.34 19.63
N THR A 125 7.33 -13.57 18.59
CA THR A 125 7.60 -13.95 17.20
C THR A 125 8.36 -12.83 16.50
N HIS A 126 9.58 -13.12 16.02
CA HIS A 126 10.46 -12.16 15.36
C HIS A 126 10.49 -12.42 13.86
N VAL A 127 9.59 -11.80 13.12
CA VAL A 127 9.49 -11.96 11.66
C VAL A 127 10.56 -11.12 10.97
N SER A 128 11.33 -11.71 10.07
CA SER A 128 12.32 -10.98 9.27
C SER A 128 11.62 -9.98 8.33
N PHE A 129 12.06 -8.73 8.36
CA PHE A 129 11.51 -7.63 7.59
C PHE A 129 12.59 -6.83 6.81
N ALA A 130 13.75 -7.46 6.58
CA ALA A 130 14.84 -6.86 5.80
C ALA A 130 14.41 -6.52 4.35
N ASP A 131 13.57 -7.39 3.77
CA ASP A 131 12.95 -7.20 2.45
C ASP A 131 11.44 -7.02 2.64
N PRO A 132 10.94 -5.80 2.88
CA PRO A 132 9.55 -5.56 3.26
C PRO A 132 8.53 -5.90 2.16
N TYR A 133 8.96 -5.86 0.90
CA TYR A 133 8.11 -6.09 -0.26
C TYR A 133 8.47 -7.39 -0.98
N CYS A 134 7.47 -8.02 -1.61
CA CYS A 134 7.63 -9.31 -2.27
C CYS A 134 8.57 -9.23 -3.48
N LEU A 135 9.66 -9.98 -3.42
CA LEU A 135 10.68 -10.02 -4.48
C LEU A 135 10.15 -10.60 -5.80
N GLN A 136 9.07 -11.38 -5.78
CA GLN A 136 8.40 -11.86 -6.99
C GLN A 136 7.43 -10.84 -7.57
N MET A 137 6.65 -10.14 -6.72
CA MET A 137 5.63 -9.20 -7.22
C MET A 137 6.22 -7.88 -7.70
N ARG A 138 7.31 -7.39 -7.10
CA ARG A 138 7.91 -6.10 -7.47
C ARG A 138 8.33 -6.04 -8.95
N PRO A 139 9.17 -6.95 -9.50
CA PRO A 139 9.55 -6.89 -10.91
C PRO A 139 8.34 -6.98 -11.84
N ILE A 140 7.33 -7.79 -11.52
CA ILE A 140 6.10 -7.89 -12.30
C ILE A 140 5.35 -6.55 -12.31
N ALA A 141 5.27 -5.87 -11.18
CA ALA A 141 4.65 -4.55 -11.09
C ALA A 141 5.42 -3.51 -11.90
N ILE A 142 6.74 -3.50 -11.83
CA ILE A 142 7.61 -2.61 -12.60
C ILE A 142 7.39 -2.80 -14.10
N ASP A 143 7.46 -4.05 -14.57
CA ASP A 143 7.29 -4.39 -15.98
C ASP A 143 5.89 -4.02 -16.49
N ALA A 144 4.85 -4.29 -15.68
CA ALA A 144 3.48 -3.94 -16.02
C ALA A 144 3.28 -2.43 -16.18
N LEU A 145 3.80 -1.64 -15.24
CA LEU A 145 3.69 -0.18 -15.28
C LEU A 145 4.47 0.43 -16.44
N LYS A 146 5.70 -0.01 -16.64
CA LYS A 146 6.54 0.43 -17.78
C LYS A 146 5.94 0.03 -19.12
N GLY A 147 5.38 -1.17 -19.22
CA GLY A 147 4.69 -1.66 -20.43
C GLY A 147 3.46 -0.81 -20.81
N LEU A 148 2.89 -0.09 -19.87
CA LEU A 148 1.82 0.89 -20.09
C LEU A 148 2.36 2.32 -20.39
N GLY A 149 3.67 2.50 -20.49
CA GLY A 149 4.28 3.82 -20.70
C GLY A 149 4.22 4.73 -19.48
N ILE A 150 4.05 4.17 -18.28
CA ILE A 150 4.03 4.94 -17.04
C ILE A 150 5.46 5.20 -16.59
N ASP A 151 5.78 6.48 -16.31
CA ASP A 151 7.06 6.84 -15.70
C ASP A 151 7.18 6.16 -14.34
N THR A 152 8.11 5.19 -14.24
CA THR A 152 8.20 4.26 -13.13
C THR A 152 9.61 4.16 -12.58
N HIS A 153 9.76 4.51 -11.30
CA HIS A 153 10.98 4.26 -10.52
C HIS A 153 10.93 2.85 -9.95
N GLU A 154 11.97 2.07 -10.23
CA GLU A 154 12.01 0.64 -9.85
C GLU A 154 12.33 0.40 -8.38
N THR A 155 12.89 1.40 -7.72
CA THR A 155 13.29 1.38 -6.31
C THR A 155 12.88 2.68 -5.64
N GLY A 156 12.77 2.64 -4.31
CA GLY A 156 12.57 3.81 -3.50
C GLY A 156 12.25 3.44 -2.06
N THR A 157 12.88 4.15 -1.13
CA THR A 157 12.61 4.03 0.30
C THR A 157 11.41 4.89 0.65
N ILE A 158 10.39 4.27 1.24
CA ILE A 158 9.23 4.98 1.78
C ILE A 158 9.47 5.31 3.25
N VAL A 159 9.39 6.57 3.63
CA VAL A 159 9.21 6.94 5.03
C VAL A 159 7.73 7.07 5.35
N VAL A 160 7.27 6.39 6.41
CA VAL A 160 5.88 6.43 6.85
C VAL A 160 5.77 7.29 8.09
N ILE A 161 5.08 8.42 7.99
CA ILE A 161 4.81 9.31 9.12
C ILE A 161 3.43 9.01 9.74
N GLN A 162 3.24 9.48 10.96
CA GLN A 162 2.01 9.20 11.71
C GLN A 162 0.74 9.76 11.05
N GLY A 163 0.81 10.95 10.46
CA GLY A 163 -0.38 11.66 10.04
C GLY A 163 -1.31 12.05 11.22
N PRO A 164 -2.48 12.68 10.99
CA PRO A 164 -2.96 13.13 9.67
C PRO A 164 -2.26 14.40 9.16
N ARG A 165 -1.44 15.09 9.99
CA ARG A 165 -0.65 16.23 9.54
C ARG A 165 0.41 15.82 8.53
N PHE A 166 0.69 16.66 7.58
CA PHE A 166 1.87 16.55 6.73
C PHE A 166 3.15 16.85 7.54
N SER A 167 4.31 16.51 6.95
CA SER A 167 5.61 16.79 7.54
C SER A 167 5.87 18.29 7.70
N THR A 168 6.68 18.65 8.68
CA THR A 168 7.27 19.99 8.75
C THR A 168 8.41 20.10 7.75
N ARG A 169 8.81 21.34 7.39
CA ARG A 169 9.98 21.56 6.53
C ARG A 169 11.27 20.92 7.08
N ALA A 170 11.41 20.91 8.40
CA ALA A 170 12.58 20.29 9.05
C ALA A 170 12.57 18.76 8.92
N GLU A 171 11.41 18.12 9.13
CA GLU A 171 11.23 16.68 8.94
C GLU A 171 11.51 16.30 7.48
N SER A 172 10.91 17.02 6.53
CA SER A 172 11.08 16.75 5.11
C SER A 172 12.53 16.91 4.63
N LYS A 173 13.22 17.98 5.06
CA LYS A 173 14.66 18.16 4.79
C LYS A 173 15.51 17.06 5.41
N TRP A 174 15.15 16.59 6.60
CA TRP A 174 15.85 15.50 7.25
C TRP A 174 15.70 14.20 6.45
N PHE A 175 14.48 13.84 6.06
CA PHE A 175 14.20 12.63 5.29
C PHE A 175 14.85 12.68 3.90
N SER A 176 14.71 13.80 3.20
CA SER A 176 15.34 14.03 1.89
C SER A 176 16.86 13.97 1.96
N GLY A 177 17.46 14.52 3.01
CA GLY A 177 18.91 14.50 3.24
C GLY A 177 19.48 13.11 3.52
N LEU A 178 18.63 12.14 3.94
CA LEU A 178 19.00 10.74 4.09
C LEU A 178 18.89 9.93 2.77
N GLY A 179 18.46 10.60 1.69
CA GLY A 179 18.32 9.97 0.38
C GLY A 179 17.02 9.18 0.19
N TRP A 180 16.06 9.26 1.13
CA TRP A 180 14.77 8.60 0.95
C TRP A 180 13.93 9.29 -0.13
N GLU A 181 13.16 8.49 -0.88
CA GLU A 181 12.49 8.97 -2.10
C GLU A 181 11.06 9.42 -1.88
N VAL A 182 10.30 8.72 -1.03
CA VAL A 182 8.86 8.92 -0.90
C VAL A 182 8.41 8.99 0.54
N ILE A 183 7.33 9.75 0.77
CA ILE A 183 6.69 9.88 2.07
C ILE A 183 5.20 9.55 1.96
N ASN A 184 4.70 8.77 2.91
CA ASN A 184 3.26 8.51 3.06
C ASN A 184 2.86 8.29 4.54
N MET A 185 1.64 7.83 4.77
CA MET A 185 1.09 7.69 6.12
C MET A 185 0.54 6.29 6.43
N THR A 186 0.50 5.35 5.46
CA THR A 186 -0.27 4.11 5.63
C THR A 186 0.48 2.83 5.31
N ASN A 187 1.62 2.89 4.64
CA ASN A 187 2.33 1.70 4.21
C ASN A 187 2.88 0.86 5.39
N TYR A 188 3.13 1.50 6.53
CA TYR A 188 3.34 0.83 7.81
C TYR A 188 2.14 1.14 8.74
N PRO A 189 1.57 0.11 9.41
CA PRO A 189 2.03 -1.28 9.49
C PRO A 189 1.44 -2.21 8.42
N GLU A 190 0.76 -1.70 7.37
CA GLU A 190 0.04 -2.51 6.38
C GLU A 190 0.94 -3.58 5.74
N SER A 191 2.15 -3.21 5.30
CA SER A 191 3.10 -4.15 4.69
C SER A 191 3.69 -5.14 5.69
N TYR A 192 3.94 -4.72 6.93
CA TYR A 192 4.47 -5.58 7.98
C TYR A 192 3.44 -6.63 8.43
N LEU A 193 2.18 -6.22 8.62
CA LEU A 193 1.09 -7.13 8.96
C LEU A 193 0.83 -8.17 7.85
N ALA A 194 0.97 -7.77 6.58
CA ALA A 194 0.92 -8.72 5.48
C ALA A 194 2.04 -9.76 5.58
N ARG A 195 3.25 -9.35 5.98
CA ARG A 195 4.39 -10.26 6.19
C ARG A 195 4.14 -11.23 7.34
N GLU A 196 3.60 -10.78 8.46
CA GLU A 196 3.24 -11.65 9.59
C GLU A 196 2.15 -12.67 9.25
N LEU A 197 1.29 -12.37 8.28
CA LEU A 197 0.27 -13.28 7.76
C LEU A 197 0.73 -14.11 6.56
N GLU A 198 2.03 -14.09 6.23
CA GLU A 198 2.63 -14.84 5.11
C GLU A 198 2.01 -14.51 3.75
N MET A 199 1.51 -13.27 3.60
CA MET A 199 1.01 -12.73 2.34
C MET A 199 2.11 -11.94 1.62
N CYS A 200 2.15 -12.06 0.29
CA CYS A 200 2.97 -11.19 -0.54
C CYS A 200 2.39 -9.77 -0.53
N TYR A 201 3.24 -8.77 -0.49
CA TYR A 201 2.83 -7.37 -0.57
C TYR A 201 3.71 -6.60 -1.57
N VAL A 202 3.08 -5.83 -2.45
CA VAL A 202 3.75 -4.86 -3.31
C VAL A 202 3.10 -3.49 -3.12
N ASN A 203 3.92 -2.46 -2.93
CA ASN A 203 3.45 -1.09 -2.94
C ASN A 203 3.63 -0.46 -4.32
N ILE A 204 2.67 0.37 -4.71
CA ILE A 204 2.73 1.26 -5.87
C ILE A 204 2.44 2.66 -5.36
N SER A 205 3.47 3.47 -5.22
CA SER A 205 3.36 4.86 -4.80
C SER A 205 3.11 5.75 -6.01
N LEU A 206 1.90 6.30 -6.16
CA LEU A 206 1.65 7.39 -7.08
C LEU A 206 2.14 8.69 -6.44
N ILE A 207 3.06 9.36 -7.08
CA ILE A 207 3.58 10.65 -6.62
C ILE A 207 2.57 11.75 -6.94
N THR A 208 2.01 12.35 -5.89
CA THR A 208 0.98 13.39 -6.02
C THR A 208 1.55 14.79 -5.94
N ASP A 209 2.65 14.97 -5.22
CA ASP A 209 3.24 16.27 -4.90
C ASP A 209 4.73 16.13 -4.58
N TYR A 210 5.41 17.26 -4.50
CA TYR A 210 6.68 17.36 -3.80
C TYR A 210 6.42 17.74 -2.35
N ASP A 211 7.03 17.03 -1.44
CA ASP A 211 6.94 17.37 -0.03
C ASP A 211 7.62 18.73 0.27
N VAL A 212 7.25 19.37 1.37
CA VAL A 212 7.62 20.76 1.72
C VAL A 212 9.13 21.03 1.82
N GLY A 213 9.96 19.99 1.95
CA GLY A 213 11.43 20.16 2.04
C GLY A 213 12.11 20.52 0.71
N LEU A 214 11.43 20.38 -0.41
CA LEU A 214 11.93 20.73 -1.75
C LEU A 214 11.51 22.14 -2.19
N GLU A 215 10.83 22.90 -1.36
CA GLU A 215 10.48 24.30 -1.63
C GLU A 215 11.73 25.15 -1.96
N GLY A 216 11.57 26.05 -2.93
CA GLY A 216 12.67 26.87 -3.41
C GLY A 216 13.48 26.23 -4.54
N GLN A 217 13.26 24.95 -4.84
CA GLN A 217 13.77 24.27 -6.02
C GLN A 217 12.70 24.35 -7.12
N GLY A 218 12.72 25.37 -7.98
CA GLY A 218 11.81 25.45 -9.13
C GLY A 218 10.37 25.86 -8.84
N GLY A 219 10.08 26.58 -7.72
CA GLY A 219 8.74 27.11 -7.42
C GLY A 219 7.79 26.10 -6.74
N ILE A 220 8.31 25.06 -6.12
CA ILE A 220 7.54 24.07 -5.36
C ILE A 220 6.86 24.75 -4.17
N LYS A 221 5.54 24.53 -4.04
CA LYS A 221 4.70 25.04 -2.95
C LYS A 221 4.46 23.97 -1.88
N PRO A 222 4.06 24.35 -0.64
CA PRO A 222 3.59 23.40 0.35
C PRO A 222 2.44 22.56 -0.17
N VAL A 223 2.48 21.25 0.11
CA VAL A 223 1.42 20.31 -0.27
C VAL A 223 0.12 20.65 0.46
N SER A 224 -1.00 20.54 -0.26
CA SER A 224 -2.35 20.60 0.30
C SER A 224 -3.09 19.28 0.04
N HIS A 225 -4.03 18.92 0.93
CA HIS A 225 -4.86 17.73 0.74
C HIS A 225 -5.68 17.79 -0.55
N ALA A 226 -6.15 18.99 -0.94
CA ALA A 226 -6.92 19.19 -2.17
C ALA A 226 -6.08 18.85 -3.41
N GLU A 227 -4.82 19.31 -3.48
CA GLU A 227 -3.91 19.01 -4.59
C GLU A 227 -3.59 17.50 -4.66
N VAL A 228 -3.38 16.83 -3.51
CA VAL A 228 -3.18 15.38 -3.45
C VAL A 228 -4.37 14.64 -4.07
N ILE A 229 -5.59 15.00 -3.70
CA ILE A 229 -6.81 14.38 -4.25
C ILE A 229 -6.97 14.65 -5.74
N GLU A 230 -6.72 15.88 -6.19
CA GLU A 230 -6.81 16.27 -7.60
C GLU A 230 -5.83 15.46 -8.47
N VAL A 231 -4.56 15.41 -8.08
CA VAL A 231 -3.54 14.64 -8.82
C VAL A 231 -3.85 13.15 -8.78
N PHE A 232 -4.28 12.61 -7.62
CA PHE A 232 -4.63 11.20 -7.56
C PHE A 232 -5.85 10.89 -8.44
N SER A 233 -6.90 11.72 -8.39
CA SER A 233 -8.10 11.52 -9.19
C SER A 233 -7.82 11.60 -10.69
N SER A 234 -6.98 12.55 -11.13
CA SER A 234 -6.56 12.67 -12.53
C SER A 234 -5.72 11.49 -13.03
N ASN A 235 -5.06 10.76 -12.13
CA ASN A 235 -4.26 9.57 -12.45
C ASN A 235 -4.96 8.25 -12.09
N ASN A 236 -6.19 8.29 -11.60
CA ASN A 236 -6.90 7.11 -11.10
C ASN A 236 -7.00 6.00 -12.16
N GLU A 237 -7.32 6.35 -13.41
CA GLU A 237 -7.37 5.36 -14.51
C GLU A 237 -6.01 4.73 -14.80
N ARG A 238 -4.92 5.47 -14.72
CA ARG A 238 -3.56 4.93 -14.88
C ARG A 238 -3.21 3.96 -13.75
N VAL A 239 -3.60 4.27 -12.52
CA VAL A 239 -3.44 3.37 -11.36
C VAL A 239 -4.25 2.10 -11.56
N LYS A 240 -5.53 2.21 -11.97
CA LYS A 240 -6.40 1.05 -12.26
C LYS A 240 -5.79 0.16 -13.35
N GLN A 241 -5.42 0.74 -14.49
CA GLN A 241 -4.79 0.01 -15.58
C GLN A 241 -3.51 -0.71 -15.14
N GLY A 242 -2.68 -0.04 -14.33
CA GLY A 242 -1.50 -0.65 -13.72
C GLY A 242 -1.84 -1.87 -12.87
N ILE A 243 -2.82 -1.73 -11.96
CA ILE A 243 -3.28 -2.82 -11.09
C ILE A 243 -3.85 -3.97 -11.93
N PHE A 244 -4.67 -3.68 -12.94
CA PHE A 244 -5.25 -4.70 -13.82
C PHE A 244 -4.16 -5.47 -14.56
N LYS A 245 -3.17 -4.73 -15.11
CA LYS A 245 -2.05 -5.35 -15.81
C LYS A 245 -1.18 -6.21 -14.89
N ILE A 246 -0.93 -5.75 -13.66
CA ILE A 246 -0.23 -6.56 -12.64
C ILE A 246 -1.00 -7.85 -12.36
N ILE A 247 -2.31 -7.76 -12.08
CA ILE A 247 -3.14 -8.92 -11.78
C ILE A 247 -3.13 -9.93 -12.95
N GLU A 248 -3.25 -9.44 -14.19
CA GLU A 248 -3.21 -10.25 -15.40
C GLU A 248 -1.89 -11.01 -15.54
N THR A 249 -0.76 -10.36 -15.23
CA THR A 249 0.58 -10.91 -15.44
C THR A 249 1.14 -11.69 -14.25
N LEU A 250 0.51 -11.61 -13.07
CA LEU A 250 0.93 -12.39 -11.92
C LEU A 250 0.86 -13.89 -12.19
N PRO A 251 1.93 -14.68 -11.95
CA PRO A 251 1.89 -16.14 -12.12
C PRO A 251 0.90 -16.78 -11.13
N LYS A 252 0.35 -17.94 -11.47
CA LYS A 252 -0.53 -18.68 -10.56
C LYS A 252 0.20 -19.13 -9.30
N GLU A 253 1.43 -19.59 -9.45
CA GLU A 253 2.24 -20.09 -8.33
C GLU A 253 3.07 -18.99 -7.69
N ARG A 254 3.23 -19.08 -6.36
CA ARG A 254 4.17 -18.27 -5.61
C ARG A 254 5.51 -18.99 -5.51
N THR A 255 6.58 -18.34 -5.96
CA THR A 255 7.95 -18.84 -5.87
C THR A 255 8.80 -18.05 -4.85
N CYS A 256 8.23 -17.01 -4.24
CA CYS A 256 8.88 -16.20 -3.23
C CYS A 256 8.79 -16.83 -1.83
N SER A 257 9.63 -16.40 -0.92
CA SER A 257 9.65 -16.83 0.48
C SER A 257 8.56 -16.21 1.37
N CYS A 258 7.66 -15.37 0.82
CA CYS A 258 6.63 -14.71 1.64
C CYS A 258 5.72 -15.69 2.37
N GLY A 259 5.39 -16.84 1.76
CA GLY A 259 4.53 -17.87 2.34
C GLY A 259 5.20 -18.73 3.44
N SER A 260 6.44 -18.46 3.78
CA SER A 260 7.19 -19.11 4.86
C SER A 260 7.89 -18.08 5.75
N ALA A 261 7.37 -16.86 5.84
CA ALA A 261 7.96 -15.77 6.61
C ALA A 261 8.04 -16.07 8.12
N LEU A 262 7.19 -16.95 8.62
CA LEU A 262 7.17 -17.40 10.02
C LEU A 262 8.11 -18.59 10.30
N ALA A 263 8.72 -19.18 9.28
CA ALA A 263 9.66 -20.28 9.47
C ALA A 263 10.90 -19.79 10.22
N GLY A 264 11.12 -20.33 11.43
CA GLY A 264 12.23 -19.93 12.30
C GLY A 264 12.03 -18.57 13.01
N ALA A 265 10.83 -18.00 12.99
CA ALA A 265 10.52 -16.72 13.66
C ALA A 265 10.22 -16.87 15.17
N ARG A 266 10.12 -18.09 15.69
CA ARG A 266 9.82 -18.44 17.08
C ARG A 266 10.97 -19.18 17.72
#